data_b1fc3dbec8bb11d37c6a5ac6b0b4176c
#
_entry.id   b1fc3dbec8bb11d37c6a5ac6b0b4176c
#
_cell.length_a   1.000
_cell.length_b   1.000
_cell.length_c   1.000
_cell.angle_alpha   90.00
_cell.angle_beta   90.00
_cell.angle_gamma   90.00
#
_symmetry.space_group_name_H-M   'P 1'
#
loop_
_entity.id
_entity.type
_entity.pdbx_description
1 polymer ?
#
loop_
_entity_poly.entity_id
_entity_poly.type
_entity_poly.pdbx_seq_one_letter_code
_entity_poly.pdbx_strand_id
1 'polypeptide(L)'
;YFIADKKLHKEKKGYYYTLRDNEKICNQILEEFGVTGVHTHIINGHVPVKTIKGEQPMKAGGKLLVIDGGFSKAYQPETGIAGYTLVYHSHGLQLVQHEPFQSTQKAIEEGQDIKSTTFVIEFNSQRMMVKDTDKGKELVTQIQDLKKLLVAYRTGLIKEKQ
;
A
#
# COMPACT_ATOMS: atom_id res chain seq x y z
N TYR A 1 28.42 -10.45 -10.20
CA TYR A 1 28.81 -10.87 -11.57
C TYR A 1 30.32 -10.79 -11.80
N PHE A 2 31.04 -9.94 -11.02
CA PHE A 2 32.50 -9.77 -11.15
C PHE A 2 33.32 -10.63 -10.21
N ILE A 3 32.67 -11.38 -9.31
CA ILE A 3 33.31 -12.27 -8.37
C ILE A 3 33.22 -13.71 -8.89
N ALA A 4 34.36 -14.34 -9.11
CA ALA A 4 34.43 -15.71 -9.68
C ALA A 4 33.86 -16.79 -8.73
N ASP A 5 33.99 -16.59 -7.41
CA ASP A 5 33.49 -17.54 -6.42
C ASP A 5 31.96 -17.43 -6.26
N LYS A 6 31.24 -18.41 -6.81
CA LYS A 6 29.77 -18.50 -6.74
C LYS A 6 29.23 -18.59 -5.31
N LYS A 7 30.02 -18.99 -4.32
CA LYS A 7 29.59 -19.03 -2.91
C LYS A 7 29.37 -17.63 -2.35
N LEU A 8 30.08 -16.63 -2.87
CA LEU A 8 29.97 -15.24 -2.48
C LEU A 8 28.80 -14.52 -3.17
N HIS A 9 28.13 -15.15 -4.13
CA HIS A 9 26.93 -14.61 -4.78
C HIS A 9 25.68 -14.74 -3.88
N LYS A 10 25.74 -15.44 -2.76
CA LYS A 10 24.62 -15.55 -1.82
C LYS A 10 24.62 -14.34 -0.88
N GLU A 11 23.68 -13.45 -1.14
CA GLU A 11 23.42 -12.34 -0.24
C GLU A 11 22.84 -12.83 1.10
N LYS A 12 23.39 -12.34 2.22
CA LYS A 12 22.83 -12.60 3.54
C LYS A 12 21.63 -11.68 3.74
N LYS A 13 20.44 -12.25 3.78
CA LYS A 13 19.21 -11.50 4.05
C LYS A 13 19.26 -10.82 5.41
N GLY A 14 18.85 -9.54 5.46
CA GLY A 14 18.71 -8.80 6.72
C GLY A 14 17.58 -9.38 7.60
N TYR A 15 17.62 -9.03 8.87
CA TYR A 15 16.62 -9.48 9.87
C TYR A 15 15.19 -9.10 9.53
N TYR A 16 14.98 -8.00 8.81
CA TYR A 16 13.65 -7.59 8.35
C TYR A 16 12.92 -8.71 7.60
N TYR A 17 13.59 -9.41 6.70
CA TYR A 17 12.98 -10.48 5.90
C TYR A 17 12.55 -11.70 6.72
N THR A 18 13.14 -11.91 7.89
CA THR A 18 12.77 -12.99 8.80
C THR A 18 11.71 -12.57 9.81
N LEU A 19 11.64 -11.28 10.12
CA LEU A 19 10.78 -10.73 11.17
C LEU A 19 9.48 -10.11 10.64
N ARG A 20 9.38 -9.86 9.33
CA ARG A 20 8.24 -9.17 8.71
C ARG A 20 6.89 -9.89 8.84
N ASP A 21 6.88 -11.17 9.22
CA ASP A 21 5.66 -11.93 9.53
C ASP A 21 5.23 -11.81 11.00
N ASN A 22 6.04 -11.14 11.82
CA ASN A 22 5.73 -10.93 13.23
C ASN A 22 4.97 -9.61 13.44
N GLU A 23 3.71 -9.72 13.86
CA GLU A 23 2.82 -8.57 14.06
C GLU A 23 3.38 -7.57 15.09
N LYS A 24 4.00 -8.07 16.19
CA LYS A 24 4.60 -7.20 17.21
C LYS A 24 5.73 -6.35 16.64
N ILE A 25 6.57 -6.95 15.81
CA ILE A 25 7.67 -6.22 15.14
C ILE A 25 7.11 -5.19 14.15
N CYS A 26 6.09 -5.55 13.39
CA CYS A 26 5.43 -4.60 12.48
C CYS A 26 4.83 -3.43 13.24
N ASN A 27 4.17 -3.68 14.37
CA ASN A 27 3.62 -2.61 15.21
C ASN A 27 4.74 -1.72 15.80
N GLN A 28 5.84 -2.28 16.28
CA GLN A 28 6.99 -1.51 16.74
C GLN A 28 7.56 -0.60 15.63
N ILE A 29 7.68 -1.12 14.41
CA ILE A 29 8.12 -0.31 13.26
C ILE A 29 7.15 0.85 13.02
N LEU A 30 5.84 0.59 13.01
CA LEU A 30 4.83 1.63 12.81
C LEU A 30 4.89 2.70 13.91
N GLU A 31 5.05 2.30 15.17
CA GLU A 31 5.19 3.20 16.31
C GLU A 31 6.43 4.10 16.20
N GLU A 32 7.58 3.56 15.78
CA GLU A 32 8.81 4.33 15.53
C GLU A 32 8.63 5.41 14.46
N PHE A 33 7.76 5.16 13.48
CA PHE A 33 7.39 6.17 12.47
C PHE A 33 6.22 7.07 12.92
N GLY A 34 5.76 6.98 14.16
CA GLY A 34 4.63 7.76 14.67
C GLY A 34 3.28 7.38 14.06
N VAL A 35 3.18 6.22 13.42
CA VAL A 35 1.96 5.72 12.79
C VAL A 35 1.25 4.81 13.77
N THR A 36 0.16 5.29 14.38
CA THR A 36 -0.59 4.58 15.42
C THR A 36 -2.04 4.36 15.01
N GLY A 37 -2.67 3.33 15.55
CA GLY A 37 -4.08 3.02 15.31
C GLY A 37 -4.32 1.66 14.68
N VAL A 38 -5.59 1.36 14.46
CA VAL A 38 -6.02 0.03 13.96
C VAL A 38 -5.76 -0.10 12.46
N HIS A 39 -6.00 0.99 11.71
CA HIS A 39 -5.92 1.05 10.24
C HIS A 39 -4.52 1.48 9.77
N THR A 40 -3.50 0.79 10.26
CA THR A 40 -2.10 1.11 9.96
C THR A 40 -1.42 -0.07 9.31
N HIS A 41 -0.70 0.18 8.20
CA HIS A 41 -0.08 -0.87 7.41
C HIS A 41 1.33 -0.46 6.97
N ILE A 42 2.22 -1.44 6.89
CA ILE A 42 3.50 -1.34 6.19
C ILE A 42 3.27 -1.87 4.78
N ILE A 43 3.61 -1.07 3.78
CA ILE A 43 3.51 -1.47 2.37
C ILE A 43 4.91 -1.48 1.80
N ASN A 44 5.34 -2.61 1.27
CA ASN A 44 6.64 -2.72 0.65
C ASN A 44 6.61 -3.44 -0.71
N GLY A 45 7.55 -3.10 -1.57
CA GLY A 45 7.82 -3.70 -2.85
C GLY A 45 9.24 -4.26 -2.93
N HIS A 46 9.81 -4.28 -4.13
CA HIS A 46 11.17 -4.68 -4.47
C HIS A 46 11.45 -6.19 -4.40
N VAL A 47 10.88 -6.93 -3.47
CA VAL A 47 11.04 -8.39 -3.39
C VAL A 47 9.73 -9.04 -3.77
N PRO A 48 9.64 -9.65 -4.97
CA PRO A 48 8.40 -10.22 -5.47
C PRO A 48 7.88 -11.36 -4.60
N VAL A 49 6.55 -11.41 -4.46
CA VAL A 49 5.86 -12.52 -3.81
C VAL A 49 5.88 -13.74 -4.73
N LYS A 50 6.39 -14.86 -4.25
CA LYS A 50 6.46 -16.11 -5.02
C LYS A 50 5.23 -16.97 -4.75
N THR A 51 4.11 -16.63 -5.39
CA THR A 51 2.82 -17.33 -5.16
C THR A 51 2.89 -18.81 -5.56
N ILE A 52 3.70 -19.16 -6.59
CA ILE A 52 3.97 -20.55 -6.95
C ILE A 52 4.51 -21.37 -5.76
N LYS A 53 5.24 -20.73 -4.85
CA LYS A 53 5.78 -21.35 -3.64
C LYS A 53 4.85 -21.24 -2.43
N GLY A 54 3.61 -20.79 -2.62
CA GLY A 54 2.63 -20.58 -1.56
C GLY A 54 2.87 -19.33 -0.71
N GLU A 55 3.76 -18.42 -1.15
CA GLU A 55 3.97 -17.16 -0.45
C GLU A 55 2.75 -16.25 -0.60
N GLN A 56 2.33 -15.65 0.51
CA GLN A 56 1.18 -14.73 0.54
C GLN A 56 1.67 -13.27 0.59
N PRO A 57 0.98 -12.34 -0.12
CA PRO A 57 1.31 -10.92 -0.10
C PRO A 57 0.99 -10.26 1.24
N MET A 58 0.00 -10.79 1.95
CA MET A 58 -0.43 -10.28 3.25
C MET A 58 0.31 -11.04 4.36
N LYS A 59 0.99 -10.28 5.23
CA LYS A 59 1.82 -10.79 6.33
C LYS A 59 1.44 -10.13 7.65
N ALA A 60 1.89 -10.73 8.76
CA ALA A 60 1.67 -10.18 10.11
C ALA A 60 0.20 -9.82 10.37
N GLY A 61 -0.75 -10.72 10.04
CA GLY A 61 -2.16 -10.48 10.25
C GLY A 61 -2.74 -9.29 9.45
N GLY A 62 -2.12 -8.90 8.33
CA GLY A 62 -2.52 -7.75 7.53
C GLY A 62 -1.75 -6.46 7.85
N LYS A 63 -0.88 -6.46 8.86
CA LYS A 63 -0.05 -5.28 9.19
C LYS A 63 1.03 -4.99 8.16
N LEU A 64 1.44 -5.99 7.37
CA LEU A 64 2.40 -5.80 6.29
C LEU A 64 1.87 -6.38 4.98
N LEU A 65 1.94 -5.56 3.93
CA LEU A 65 1.53 -5.90 2.57
C LEU A 65 2.74 -5.84 1.64
N VAL A 66 3.02 -6.95 0.95
CA VAL A 66 4.02 -6.99 -0.12
C VAL A 66 3.30 -6.85 -1.44
N ILE A 67 3.48 -5.72 -2.12
CA ILE A 67 2.76 -5.41 -3.37
C ILE A 67 3.58 -5.66 -4.64
N ASP A 68 4.76 -6.24 -4.51
CA ASP A 68 5.58 -6.61 -5.66
C ASP A 68 5.24 -8.03 -6.13
N GLY A 69 4.68 -8.14 -7.31
CA GLY A 69 4.39 -9.40 -7.98
C GLY A 69 5.27 -9.64 -9.20
N GLY A 70 6.21 -8.71 -9.47
CA GLY A 70 7.04 -8.77 -10.67
C GLY A 70 6.25 -8.58 -11.96
N PHE A 71 5.83 -7.35 -12.26
CA PHE A 71 5.08 -7.01 -13.49
C PHE A 71 5.81 -7.40 -14.77
N SER A 72 7.16 -7.47 -14.72
CA SER A 72 7.94 -7.90 -15.88
C SER A 72 7.65 -9.35 -16.22
N LYS A 73 7.38 -9.62 -17.51
CA LYS A 73 7.15 -10.97 -18.03
C LYS A 73 8.26 -11.95 -17.64
N ALA A 74 9.49 -11.47 -17.48
CA ALA A 74 10.63 -12.28 -17.07
C ALA A 74 10.51 -12.87 -15.65
N TYR A 75 9.77 -12.21 -14.75
CA TYR A 75 9.55 -12.67 -13.37
C TYR A 75 8.32 -13.58 -13.20
N GLN A 76 7.37 -13.52 -14.14
CA GLN A 76 6.11 -14.28 -14.03
C GLN A 76 6.30 -15.80 -13.85
N PRO A 77 7.29 -16.47 -14.50
CA PRO A 77 7.55 -17.88 -14.25
C PRO A 77 8.00 -18.18 -12.80
N GLU A 78 8.59 -17.21 -12.10
CA GLU A 78 9.01 -17.38 -10.71
C GLU A 78 7.91 -16.97 -9.71
N THR A 79 7.13 -15.97 -10.04
CA THR A 79 6.09 -15.42 -9.16
C THR A 79 4.74 -16.12 -9.34
N GLY A 80 4.41 -16.53 -10.56
CA GLY A 80 3.12 -17.14 -10.91
C GLY A 80 1.99 -16.15 -11.16
N ILE A 81 2.28 -14.85 -11.07
CA ILE A 81 1.30 -13.77 -11.24
C ILE A 81 1.89 -12.65 -12.09
N ALA A 82 1.04 -11.76 -12.59
CA ALA A 82 1.46 -10.56 -13.32
C ALA A 82 1.73 -9.35 -12.41
N GLY A 83 1.32 -9.40 -11.16
CA GLY A 83 1.55 -8.32 -10.20
C GLY A 83 0.38 -8.06 -9.27
N TYR A 84 0.54 -7.03 -8.44
CA TYR A 84 -0.49 -6.57 -7.52
C TYR A 84 -0.84 -5.10 -7.75
N THR A 85 -2.11 -4.77 -7.54
CA THR A 85 -2.58 -3.38 -7.39
C THR A 85 -3.18 -3.20 -6.02
N LEU A 86 -2.66 -2.25 -5.25
CA LEU A 86 -3.26 -1.85 -3.98
C LEU A 86 -4.28 -0.74 -4.25
N VAL A 87 -5.53 -0.97 -3.85
CA VAL A 87 -6.63 -0.03 -4.03
C VAL A 87 -7.10 0.47 -2.67
N TYR A 88 -6.93 1.77 -2.42
CA TYR A 88 -7.50 2.45 -1.27
C TYR A 88 -8.73 3.24 -1.69
N HIS A 89 -9.83 3.02 -1.01
CA HIS A 89 -11.09 3.74 -1.27
C HIS A 89 -11.81 4.05 0.06
N SER A 90 -12.90 4.78 -0.02
CA SER A 90 -13.60 5.30 1.16
C SER A 90 -14.17 4.23 2.11
N HIS A 91 -14.21 2.97 1.70
CA HIS A 91 -14.64 1.84 2.56
C HIS A 91 -13.49 0.92 2.95
N GLY A 92 -12.24 1.25 2.64
CA GLY A 92 -11.09 0.47 3.09
C GLY A 92 -10.03 0.20 2.05
N LEU A 93 -9.34 -0.91 2.23
CA LEU A 93 -8.15 -1.29 1.48
C LEU A 93 -8.33 -2.66 0.83
N GLN A 94 -8.02 -2.76 -0.44
CA GLN A 94 -8.10 -3.99 -1.24
C GLN A 94 -6.79 -4.24 -1.98
N LEU A 95 -6.42 -5.50 -2.10
CA LEU A 95 -5.30 -5.93 -2.90
C LEU A 95 -5.82 -6.75 -4.09
N VAL A 96 -5.54 -6.28 -5.29
CA VAL A 96 -5.91 -6.96 -6.53
C VAL A 96 -4.68 -7.69 -7.08
N GLN A 97 -4.77 -9.00 -7.20
CA GLN A 97 -3.77 -9.85 -7.84
C GLN A 97 -4.14 -10.07 -9.29
N HIS A 98 -3.21 -9.81 -10.21
CA HIS A 98 -3.41 -9.99 -11.63
C HIS A 98 -2.78 -11.29 -12.11
N GLU A 99 -3.52 -12.06 -12.92
CA GLU A 99 -2.98 -13.24 -13.59
C GLU A 99 -2.14 -12.86 -14.81
N PRO A 100 -1.13 -13.68 -15.18
CA PRO A 100 -0.33 -13.44 -16.36
C PRO A 100 -1.16 -13.37 -17.62
N PHE A 101 -0.95 -12.33 -18.43
CA PHE A 101 -1.53 -12.23 -19.75
C PHE A 101 -0.92 -13.28 -20.68
N GLN A 102 -1.75 -14.12 -21.28
CA GLN A 102 -1.28 -15.24 -22.11
C GLN A 102 -0.87 -14.80 -23.51
N SER A 103 -1.83 -14.30 -24.30
CA SER A 103 -1.58 -13.75 -25.64
C SER A 103 -2.79 -12.96 -26.14
N THR A 104 -2.54 -12.01 -27.04
CA THR A 104 -3.60 -11.25 -27.72
C THR A 104 -4.51 -12.17 -28.53
N GLN A 105 -3.93 -13.14 -29.22
CA GLN A 105 -4.69 -14.11 -30.03
C GLN A 105 -5.69 -14.89 -29.15
N LYS A 106 -5.21 -15.43 -28.04
CA LYS A 106 -6.05 -16.19 -27.10
C LYS A 106 -7.16 -15.34 -26.48
N ALA A 107 -6.82 -14.08 -26.13
CA ALA A 107 -7.81 -13.15 -25.60
C ALA A 107 -8.96 -12.86 -26.61
N ILE A 108 -8.61 -12.73 -27.90
CA ILE A 108 -9.61 -12.51 -28.99
C ILE A 108 -10.41 -13.76 -29.27
N GLU A 109 -9.75 -14.91 -29.43
CA GLU A 109 -10.41 -16.18 -29.80
C GLU A 109 -11.33 -16.74 -28.70
N GLU A 110 -10.92 -16.61 -27.45
CA GLU A 110 -11.64 -17.14 -26.29
C GLU A 110 -12.50 -16.08 -25.58
N GLY A 111 -12.41 -14.80 -25.98
CA GLY A 111 -13.09 -13.69 -25.31
C GLY A 111 -12.64 -13.51 -23.86
N GLN A 112 -11.42 -13.96 -23.53
CA GLN A 112 -10.89 -13.90 -22.18
C GLN A 112 -10.31 -12.52 -21.86
N ASP A 113 -10.84 -11.90 -20.83
CA ASP A 113 -10.23 -10.73 -20.22
C ASP A 113 -9.10 -11.13 -19.25
N ILE A 114 -8.29 -10.16 -18.84
CA ILE A 114 -7.26 -10.37 -17.82
C ILE A 114 -7.98 -10.71 -16.50
N LYS A 115 -7.75 -11.92 -16.02
CA LYS A 115 -8.32 -12.36 -14.74
C LYS A 115 -7.58 -11.71 -13.58
N SER A 116 -8.34 -11.30 -12.58
CA SER A 116 -7.78 -10.79 -11.33
C SER A 116 -8.60 -11.26 -10.13
N THR A 117 -7.90 -11.44 -9.02
CA THR A 117 -8.51 -11.83 -7.74
C THR A 117 -8.36 -10.68 -6.76
N THR A 118 -9.45 -10.29 -6.10
CA THR A 118 -9.45 -9.20 -5.12
C THR A 118 -9.49 -9.77 -3.71
N PHE A 119 -8.54 -9.33 -2.89
CA PHE A 119 -8.49 -9.61 -1.45
C PHE A 119 -8.88 -8.34 -0.70
N VAL A 120 -9.89 -8.42 0.16
CA VAL A 120 -10.25 -7.33 1.06
C VAL A 120 -9.31 -7.38 2.25
N ILE A 121 -8.47 -6.34 2.40
CA ILE A 121 -7.52 -6.21 3.51
C ILE A 121 -8.19 -5.55 4.71
N GLU A 122 -8.96 -4.51 4.42
CA GLU A 122 -9.68 -3.73 5.42
C GLU A 122 -11.02 -3.28 4.86
N PHE A 123 -12.05 -3.37 5.69
CA PHE A 123 -13.38 -2.89 5.35
C PHE A 123 -13.96 -2.03 6.46
N ASN A 124 -14.31 -0.81 6.13
CA ASN A 124 -15.00 0.13 7.01
C ASN A 124 -16.48 0.21 6.63
N SER A 125 -17.36 -0.13 7.56
CA SER A 125 -18.82 -0.05 7.36
C SER A 125 -19.27 1.41 7.12
N GLN A 126 -18.62 2.37 7.77
CA GLN A 126 -18.84 3.80 7.54
C GLN A 126 -17.87 4.32 6.50
N ARG A 127 -18.40 5.09 5.57
CA ARG A 127 -17.60 5.72 4.52
C ARG A 127 -16.66 6.76 5.10
N MET A 128 -15.36 6.59 4.89
CA MET A 128 -14.36 7.59 5.24
C MET A 128 -14.43 8.76 4.25
N MET A 129 -14.65 9.95 4.78
CA MET A 129 -14.67 11.19 4.00
C MET A 129 -13.32 11.90 4.09
N VAL A 130 -13.03 12.82 3.18
CA VAL A 130 -11.79 13.62 3.23
C VAL A 130 -11.61 14.33 4.57
N LYS A 131 -12.69 14.86 5.16
CA LYS A 131 -12.67 15.51 6.48
C LYS A 131 -12.20 14.60 7.63
N ASP A 132 -12.30 13.28 7.45
CA ASP A 132 -11.95 12.28 8.48
C ASP A 132 -10.46 11.91 8.42
N THR A 133 -9.78 12.26 7.32
CA THR A 133 -8.33 12.10 7.19
C THR A 133 -7.58 13.17 7.97
N ASP A 134 -6.30 12.91 8.30
CA ASP A 134 -5.48 13.88 9.02
C ASP A 134 -5.33 15.19 8.26
N LYS A 135 -5.12 15.12 6.93
CA LYS A 135 -5.10 16.32 6.09
C LYS A 135 -6.43 17.03 6.03
N GLY A 136 -7.53 16.29 6.03
CA GLY A 136 -8.88 16.85 6.08
C GLY A 136 -9.15 17.59 7.39
N LYS A 137 -8.73 17.05 8.53
CA LYS A 137 -8.83 17.70 9.85
C LYS A 137 -8.03 19.00 9.92
N GLU A 138 -6.80 18.97 9.38
CA GLU A 138 -5.97 20.17 9.23
C GLU A 138 -6.68 21.26 8.41
N LEU A 139 -7.24 20.91 7.25
CA LEU A 139 -7.99 21.83 6.40
C LEU A 139 -9.23 22.40 7.09
N VAL A 140 -9.97 21.58 7.84
CA VAL A 140 -11.12 22.05 8.63
C VAL A 140 -10.69 23.10 9.64
N THR A 141 -9.57 22.88 10.34
CA THR A 141 -9.01 23.84 11.31
C THR A 141 -8.64 25.15 10.60
N GLN A 142 -7.93 25.09 9.48
CA GLN A 142 -7.55 26.28 8.70
C GLN A 142 -8.79 27.06 8.21
N ILE A 143 -9.84 26.37 7.76
CA ILE A 143 -11.09 27.00 7.34
C ILE A 143 -11.76 27.73 8.53
N GLN A 144 -11.75 27.12 9.72
CA GLN A 144 -12.30 27.75 10.92
C GLN A 144 -11.52 29.02 11.29
N ASP A 145 -10.19 28.99 11.22
CA ASP A 145 -9.35 30.14 11.54
C ASP A 145 -9.52 31.28 10.51
N LEU A 146 -9.62 30.96 9.22
CA LEU A 146 -9.94 31.95 8.19
C LEU A 146 -11.31 32.58 8.39
N LYS A 147 -12.32 31.83 8.83
CA LYS A 147 -13.62 32.37 9.17
C LYS A 147 -13.56 33.34 10.35
N LYS A 148 -12.80 33.00 11.41
CA LYS A 148 -12.56 33.90 12.55
C LYS A 148 -11.86 35.17 12.11
N LEU A 149 -10.81 35.05 11.28
CA LEU A 149 -10.08 36.17 10.74
C LEU A 149 -11.00 37.11 9.92
N LEU A 150 -11.84 36.55 9.06
CA LEU A 150 -12.79 37.32 8.28
C LEU A 150 -13.78 38.11 9.19
N VAL A 151 -14.25 37.50 10.25
CA VAL A 151 -15.10 38.18 11.24
C VAL A 151 -14.33 39.32 11.91
N ALA A 152 -13.07 39.09 12.32
CA ALA A 152 -12.25 40.11 12.96
C ALA A 152 -12.02 41.36 12.07
N TYR A 153 -11.78 41.14 10.77
CA TYR A 153 -11.71 42.26 9.80
C TYR A 153 -13.03 42.98 9.66
N ARG A 154 -14.15 42.27 9.50
CA ARG A 154 -15.49 42.85 9.32
C ARG A 154 -15.97 43.66 10.53
N THR A 155 -15.56 43.25 11.72
CA THR A 155 -15.90 43.93 12.99
C THR A 155 -14.91 45.04 13.35
N GLY A 156 -13.86 45.25 12.57
CA GLY A 156 -12.83 46.26 12.83
C GLY A 156 -11.87 45.92 13.98
N LEU A 157 -11.90 44.64 14.47
CA LEU A 157 -10.98 44.17 15.48
C LEU A 157 -9.53 44.13 14.97
N ILE A 158 -9.38 43.84 13.68
CA ILE A 158 -8.09 43.87 12.96
C ILE A 158 -8.24 44.89 11.83
N LYS A 159 -7.28 45.80 11.71
CA LYS A 159 -7.22 46.80 10.62
C LYS A 159 -6.15 46.38 9.63
N GLU A 160 -6.40 46.62 8.32
CA GLU A 160 -5.35 46.49 7.32
C GLU A 160 -4.18 47.42 7.64
N LYS A 161 -2.97 46.94 7.52
CA LYS A 161 -1.79 47.83 7.49
C LYS A 161 -1.80 48.56 6.16
N GLN A 162 -1.93 49.90 6.26
CA GLN A 162 -1.68 50.81 5.11
C GLN A 162 -0.21 50.73 4.71
#